data_a03f37c4d43e300b0121a8b06a16d7e3
#
_entry.id   a03f37c4d43e300b0121a8b06a16d7e3
#
_cell.length_a   1.000
_cell.length_b   1.000
_cell.length_c   1.000
_cell.angle_alpha   90.00
_cell.angle_beta   90.00
_cell.angle_gamma   90.00
#
_symmetry.space_group_name_H-M   'P 1'
#
loop_
_entity.id
_entity.type
_entity.pdbx_description
1 polymer ?
#
loop_
_entity_poly.entity_id
_entity_poly.type
_entity_poly.pdbx_seq_one_letter_code
_entity_poly.pdbx_strand_id
1 'polypeptide(L)'
;MNKKKMLMSAVLASIISLGGIGGYANVQAAVPANDLAQASQMQRSSISELNNDTRVFKVDKSIDVKNVRFENRYGYEVAGHLYLPKNFDSNKKYKAVVITGPFGAVKEQSSGLYAQELAKNGFVTLAFDQSMTGESSGSRRNMASPDIFTEDYHAAVDFVSNLN
;
A
#
# COMPACT_ATOMS: atom_id res chain seq x y z
N MET A 1 1.95 -43.29 16.38
CA MET A 1 3.36 -43.03 16.05
C MET A 1 3.42 -42.15 14.78
N ASN A 2 3.40 -40.80 14.99
CA ASN A 2 3.25 -39.82 13.90
C ASN A 2 4.63 -39.30 13.46
N LYS A 3 5.00 -39.58 12.23
CA LYS A 3 6.23 -39.07 11.62
C LYS A 3 5.97 -37.65 11.09
N LYS A 4 6.52 -36.63 11.77
CA LYS A 4 6.61 -35.26 11.25
C LYS A 4 7.56 -35.26 10.06
N LYS A 5 7.06 -34.89 8.88
CA LYS A 5 7.90 -34.57 7.72
C LYS A 5 8.48 -33.17 7.92
N MET A 6 9.79 -33.11 8.10
CA MET A 6 10.57 -31.91 8.12
C MET A 6 10.91 -31.56 6.66
N LEU A 7 10.35 -30.47 6.14
CA LEU A 7 10.77 -29.95 4.84
C LEU A 7 12.06 -29.15 5.09
N MET A 8 13.17 -29.69 4.64
CA MET A 8 14.43 -28.94 4.50
C MET A 8 14.36 -28.12 3.20
N SER A 9 14.34 -26.81 3.37
CA SER A 9 14.59 -25.89 2.26
C SER A 9 16.08 -25.91 1.93
N ALA A 10 16.45 -26.42 0.76
CA ALA A 10 17.82 -26.43 0.30
C ALA A 10 18.19 -25.03 -0.24
N VAL A 11 19.07 -24.35 0.47
CA VAL A 11 19.75 -23.16 -0.03
C VAL A 11 20.83 -23.61 -1.01
N LEU A 12 20.65 -23.37 -2.29
CA LEU A 12 21.68 -23.57 -3.30
C LEU A 12 22.69 -22.42 -3.22
N ALA A 13 23.84 -22.69 -2.61
CA ALA A 13 25.01 -21.83 -2.72
C ALA A 13 25.72 -22.14 -4.03
N SER A 14 25.62 -21.28 -5.03
CA SER A 14 26.38 -21.34 -6.26
C SER A 14 27.74 -20.70 -6.05
N ILE A 15 28.79 -21.54 -6.10
CA ILE A 15 30.19 -21.14 -6.11
C ILE A 15 30.49 -20.60 -7.51
N ILE A 16 30.88 -19.33 -7.61
CA ILE A 16 31.38 -18.74 -8.86
C ILE A 16 32.89 -19.03 -8.95
N SER A 17 33.28 -19.85 -9.92
CA SER A 17 34.67 -20.02 -10.32
C SER A 17 35.11 -18.84 -11.18
N LEU A 18 36.21 -18.19 -10.82
CA LEU A 18 36.86 -17.16 -11.65
C LEU A 18 37.56 -17.83 -12.85
N GLY A 19 37.17 -17.38 -14.03
CA GLY A 19 37.87 -17.69 -15.29
C GLY A 19 37.64 -16.64 -16.35
N GLY A 20 38.54 -15.73 -16.51
CA GLY A 20 39.05 -15.03 -17.69
C GLY A 20 38.16 -14.24 -18.64
N ILE A 21 38.46 -12.94 -18.72
CA ILE A 21 38.42 -12.01 -19.87
C ILE A 21 37.06 -11.60 -20.42
N GLY A 22 36.69 -10.33 -20.16
CA GLY A 22 35.85 -9.50 -21.03
C GLY A 22 34.34 -9.76 -20.95
N GLY A 23 33.72 -9.46 -19.85
CA GLY A 23 32.25 -9.46 -19.76
C GLY A 23 31.83 -8.55 -18.62
N TYR A 24 30.85 -7.70 -18.88
CA TYR A 24 30.21 -6.87 -17.89
C TYR A 24 29.77 -7.74 -16.72
N ALA A 25 30.39 -7.54 -15.55
CA ALA A 25 29.98 -8.22 -14.34
C ALA A 25 28.53 -7.80 -14.02
N ASN A 26 27.61 -8.73 -14.18
CA ASN A 26 26.25 -8.60 -13.72
C ASN A 26 26.32 -8.72 -12.18
N VAL A 27 26.52 -7.59 -11.50
CA VAL A 27 26.46 -7.54 -10.04
C VAL A 27 24.97 -7.67 -9.67
N GLN A 28 24.52 -8.89 -9.61
CA GLN A 28 23.31 -9.21 -8.88
C GLN A 28 23.69 -9.08 -7.40
N ALA A 29 23.47 -7.90 -6.86
CA ALA A 29 23.51 -7.69 -5.43
C ALA A 29 22.51 -8.68 -4.81
N ALA A 30 23.01 -9.65 -4.07
CA ALA A 30 22.17 -10.52 -3.26
C ALA A 30 21.45 -9.61 -2.26
N VAL A 31 20.12 -9.54 -2.37
CA VAL A 31 19.29 -8.81 -1.41
C VAL A 31 19.56 -9.43 -0.03
N PRO A 32 19.99 -8.67 0.96
CA PRO A 32 20.27 -9.20 2.29
C PRO A 32 19.02 -9.92 2.85
N ALA A 33 19.21 -11.00 3.57
CA ALA A 33 18.10 -11.77 4.17
C ALA A 33 17.21 -10.91 5.09
N ASN A 34 17.76 -9.82 5.64
CA ASN A 34 16.98 -8.83 6.40
C ASN A 34 15.98 -8.05 5.54
N ASP A 35 16.30 -7.79 4.26
CA ASP A 35 15.37 -7.09 3.37
C ASP A 35 14.23 -8.00 2.93
N LEU A 36 14.47 -9.31 2.83
CA LEU A 36 13.42 -10.31 2.60
C LEU A 36 12.52 -10.50 3.84
N ALA A 37 13.07 -10.38 5.04
CA ALA A 37 12.29 -10.40 6.28
C ALA A 37 11.48 -9.10 6.45
N GLN A 38 12.01 -7.96 6.00
CA GLN A 38 11.27 -6.70 5.95
C GLN A 38 10.18 -6.73 4.89
N ALA A 39 10.44 -7.29 3.71
CA ALA A 39 9.42 -7.47 2.68
C ALA A 39 8.26 -8.37 3.13
N SER A 40 8.51 -9.35 3.99
CA SER A 40 7.45 -10.19 4.58
C SER A 40 6.69 -9.50 5.74
N GLN A 41 7.19 -8.39 6.28
CA GLN A 41 6.49 -7.55 7.26
C GLN A 41 5.65 -6.44 6.62
N MET A 42 5.77 -6.24 5.30
CA MET A 42 5.06 -5.19 4.55
C MET A 42 3.55 -5.42 4.41
N GLN A 43 2.94 -6.32 5.15
CA GLN A 43 1.51 -6.60 5.06
C GLN A 43 0.76 -6.40 6.39
N ARG A 44 1.11 -5.36 7.14
CA ARG A 44 0.19 -4.87 8.16
C ARG A 44 -0.80 -3.92 7.49
N SER A 45 -1.86 -4.49 6.95
CA SER A 45 -2.99 -3.72 6.47
C SER A 45 -4.25 -4.11 7.22
N SER A 46 -5.13 -3.15 7.45
CA SER A 46 -6.44 -3.39 8.04
C SER A 46 -7.51 -2.66 7.26
N ILE A 47 -8.67 -3.29 7.15
CA ILE A 47 -9.87 -2.71 6.57
C ILE A 47 -10.95 -2.76 7.65
N SER A 48 -11.61 -1.64 7.90
CA SER A 48 -12.70 -1.53 8.86
C SER A 48 -13.82 -0.62 8.37
N GLU A 49 -14.98 -0.71 9.01
CA GLU A 49 -16.10 0.18 8.69
C GLU A 49 -15.76 1.64 9.00
N LEU A 50 -16.30 2.56 8.20
CA LEU A 50 -16.21 3.99 8.43
C LEU A 50 -17.27 4.41 9.49
N ASN A 51 -16.88 4.39 10.76
CA ASN A 51 -17.80 4.66 11.87
C ASN A 51 -18.01 6.15 12.16
N ASN A 52 -17.01 6.99 11.90
CA ASN A 52 -17.06 8.44 12.05
C ASN A 52 -16.76 9.10 10.72
N ASP A 53 -17.80 9.53 10.04
CA ASP A 53 -17.65 10.20 8.74
C ASP A 53 -17.34 11.69 8.95
N THR A 54 -16.08 12.04 8.71
CA THR A 54 -15.57 13.42 8.83
C THR A 54 -15.35 14.08 7.46
N ARG A 55 -15.85 13.47 6.39
CA ARG A 55 -15.71 14.00 5.02
C ARG A 55 -16.42 15.33 4.89
N VAL A 56 -15.76 16.34 4.30
CA VAL A 56 -16.26 17.72 4.19
C VAL A 56 -17.11 17.97 2.94
N PHE A 57 -17.50 16.92 2.24
CA PHE A 57 -18.31 16.98 1.01
C PHE A 57 -19.59 16.13 1.15
N LYS A 58 -20.51 16.31 0.22
CA LYS A 58 -21.75 15.52 0.20
C LYS A 58 -21.43 14.05 -0.09
N VAL A 59 -21.72 13.21 0.92
CA VAL A 59 -21.52 11.77 0.83
C VAL A 59 -22.57 11.13 -0.07
N ASP A 60 -22.14 10.31 -1.01
CA ASP A 60 -23.00 9.49 -1.84
C ASP A 60 -23.23 8.12 -1.16
N LYS A 61 -24.45 7.85 -0.74
CA LYS A 61 -24.81 6.61 -0.02
C LYS A 61 -24.82 5.37 -0.92
N SER A 62 -24.67 5.52 -2.24
CA SER A 62 -24.53 4.38 -3.15
C SER A 62 -23.12 3.79 -3.19
N ILE A 63 -22.14 4.48 -2.62
CA ILE A 63 -20.75 4.10 -2.56
C ILE A 63 -20.41 3.58 -1.17
N ASP A 64 -19.88 2.36 -1.10
CA ASP A 64 -19.36 1.81 0.15
C ASP A 64 -17.96 2.37 0.41
N VAL A 65 -17.71 2.83 1.64
CA VAL A 65 -16.43 3.43 2.03
C VAL A 65 -15.93 2.76 3.30
N LYS A 66 -14.69 2.29 3.23
CA LYS A 66 -14.02 1.61 4.34
C LYS A 66 -12.82 2.43 4.81
N ASN A 67 -12.59 2.43 6.12
CA ASN A 67 -11.30 2.86 6.66
C ASN A 67 -10.25 1.81 6.37
N VAL A 68 -9.10 2.23 5.89
CA VAL A 68 -7.97 1.34 5.67
C VAL A 68 -6.71 1.91 6.28
N ARG A 69 -5.83 1.01 6.70
CA ARG A 69 -4.48 1.34 7.15
C ARG A 69 -3.52 0.35 6.54
N PHE A 70 -2.39 0.83 6.07
CA PHE A 70 -1.32 0.04 5.50
C PHE A 70 0.02 0.68 5.83
N GLU A 71 1.08 -0.10 5.82
CA GLU A 71 2.41 0.36 6.20
C GLU A 71 3.28 0.54 4.95
N ASN A 72 4.03 1.63 4.86
CA ASN A 72 5.05 1.80 3.85
C ASN A 72 6.37 1.16 4.31
N ARG A 73 7.35 1.00 3.40
CA ARG A 73 8.64 0.33 3.74
C ARG A 73 9.49 1.07 4.77
N TYR A 74 9.19 2.33 5.07
CA TYR A 74 9.85 3.07 6.12
C TYR A 74 9.19 2.91 7.50
N GLY A 75 8.15 2.07 7.60
CA GLY A 75 7.43 1.80 8.83
C GLY A 75 6.42 2.89 9.22
N TYR A 76 6.04 3.77 8.30
CA TYR A 76 4.92 4.68 8.52
C TYR A 76 3.60 3.99 8.22
N GLU A 77 2.68 4.03 9.19
CA GLU A 77 1.29 3.64 8.96
C GLU A 77 0.57 4.75 8.20
N VAL A 78 0.04 4.42 7.03
CA VAL A 78 -0.72 5.31 6.15
C VAL A 78 -2.21 5.04 6.34
N ALA A 79 -2.98 6.09 6.62
CA ALA A 79 -4.42 6.04 6.79
C ALA A 79 -5.13 6.43 5.49
N GLY A 80 -6.17 5.69 5.10
CA GLY A 80 -6.91 5.93 3.88
C GLY A 80 -8.41 5.63 3.99
N HIS A 81 -9.16 6.14 3.03
CA HIS A 81 -10.53 5.76 2.74
C HIS A 81 -10.56 5.01 1.41
N LEU A 82 -10.98 3.75 1.46
CA LEU A 82 -11.21 2.91 0.28
C LEU A 82 -12.65 3.07 -0.16
N TYR A 83 -12.86 3.56 -1.37
CA TYR A 83 -14.17 3.73 -1.99
C TYR A 83 -14.42 2.59 -2.96
N LEU A 84 -15.48 1.85 -2.74
CA LEU A 84 -15.87 0.72 -3.56
C LEU A 84 -17.08 1.10 -4.43
N PRO A 85 -17.07 0.77 -5.73
CA PRO A 85 -18.19 1.09 -6.60
C PRO A 85 -19.46 0.34 -6.19
N LYS A 86 -20.62 0.86 -6.61
CA LYS A 86 -21.90 0.21 -6.39
C LYS A 86 -21.86 -1.24 -6.91
N ASN A 87 -22.33 -2.17 -6.09
CA ASN A 87 -22.31 -3.61 -6.38
C ASN A 87 -20.88 -4.17 -6.58
N PHE A 88 -19.93 -3.68 -5.79
CA PHE A 88 -18.57 -4.23 -5.78
C PHE A 88 -18.63 -5.75 -5.52
N ASP A 89 -17.87 -6.50 -6.32
CA ASP A 89 -17.75 -7.94 -6.23
C ASP A 89 -16.26 -8.29 -6.19
N SER A 90 -15.79 -8.81 -5.06
CA SER A 90 -14.38 -9.14 -4.84
C SER A 90 -13.81 -10.19 -5.82
N ASN A 91 -14.70 -10.95 -6.51
CA ASN A 91 -14.28 -11.91 -7.52
C ASN A 91 -14.01 -11.28 -8.90
N LYS A 92 -14.25 -9.98 -9.04
CA LYS A 92 -14.05 -9.24 -10.31
C LYS A 92 -12.83 -8.34 -10.23
N LYS A 93 -12.25 -8.08 -11.40
CA LYS A 93 -11.16 -7.12 -11.54
C LYS A 93 -11.70 -5.72 -11.82
N TYR A 94 -11.18 -4.74 -11.13
CA TYR A 94 -11.51 -3.33 -11.28
C TYR A 94 -10.29 -2.51 -11.68
N LYS A 95 -10.51 -1.43 -12.39
CA LYS A 95 -9.49 -0.38 -12.51
C LYS A 95 -9.41 0.33 -11.18
N ALA A 96 -8.21 0.53 -10.67
CA ALA A 96 -7.99 1.20 -9.39
C ALA A 96 -7.26 2.54 -9.58
N VAL A 97 -7.54 3.50 -8.68
CA VAL A 97 -6.86 4.80 -8.64
C VAL A 97 -6.52 5.14 -7.20
N VAL A 98 -5.28 5.51 -6.95
CA VAL A 98 -4.83 6.03 -5.64
C VAL A 98 -4.67 7.54 -5.71
N ILE A 99 -5.15 8.26 -4.71
CA ILE A 99 -5.27 9.71 -4.72
C ILE A 99 -4.83 10.27 -3.37
N THR A 100 -4.03 11.32 -3.39
CA THR A 100 -3.82 12.18 -2.21
C THR A 100 -4.03 13.64 -2.59
N GLY A 101 -4.24 14.48 -1.59
CA GLY A 101 -4.39 15.92 -1.77
C GLY A 101 -3.06 16.65 -1.93
N PRO A 102 -3.10 17.97 -2.16
CA PRO A 102 -1.91 18.82 -2.09
C PRO A 102 -1.33 18.80 -0.66
N PHE A 103 -0.11 19.28 -0.52
CA PHE A 103 0.56 19.35 0.77
C PHE A 103 -0.33 19.98 1.86
N GLY A 104 -0.49 19.26 2.98
CA GLY A 104 -1.33 19.67 4.11
C GLY A 104 -2.82 19.36 3.99
N ALA A 105 -3.30 18.87 2.85
CA ALA A 105 -4.65 18.37 2.72
C ALA A 105 -4.79 16.95 3.28
N VAL A 106 -6.00 16.60 3.67
CA VAL A 106 -6.36 15.29 4.21
C VAL A 106 -7.38 14.57 3.33
N LYS A 107 -7.46 13.24 3.48
CA LYS A 107 -8.31 12.35 2.69
C LYS A 107 -9.81 12.67 2.73
N GLU A 108 -10.25 13.39 3.76
CA GLU A 108 -11.64 13.86 3.94
C GLU A 108 -12.02 15.03 3.05
N GLN A 109 -11.04 15.64 2.37
CA GLN A 109 -11.20 16.84 1.54
C GLN A 109 -11.28 16.50 0.04
N SER A 110 -10.58 17.26 -0.80
CA SER A 110 -10.67 17.14 -2.26
C SER A 110 -10.34 15.74 -2.79
N SER A 111 -9.31 15.09 -2.24
CA SER A 111 -8.94 13.73 -2.66
C SER A 111 -10.08 12.72 -2.44
N GLY A 112 -10.76 12.81 -1.31
CA GLY A 112 -11.92 11.97 -1.02
C GLY A 112 -13.11 12.26 -1.94
N LEU A 113 -13.36 13.55 -2.27
CA LEU A 113 -14.40 13.90 -3.24
C LEU A 113 -14.12 13.30 -4.61
N TYR A 114 -12.90 13.44 -5.13
CA TYR A 114 -12.53 12.84 -6.40
C TYR A 114 -12.59 11.30 -6.35
N ALA A 115 -12.16 10.70 -5.24
CA ALA A 115 -12.26 9.26 -5.04
C ALA A 115 -13.71 8.78 -5.12
N GLN A 116 -14.64 9.48 -4.46
CA GLN A 116 -16.07 9.18 -4.52
C GLN A 116 -16.62 9.28 -5.95
N GLU A 117 -16.30 10.34 -6.67
CA GLU A 117 -16.80 10.53 -8.04
C GLU A 117 -16.26 9.46 -9.00
N LEU A 118 -15.01 9.04 -8.86
CA LEU A 118 -14.45 7.94 -9.63
C LEU A 118 -15.09 6.60 -9.26
N ALA A 119 -15.35 6.36 -7.98
CA ALA A 119 -16.02 5.12 -7.54
C ALA A 119 -17.45 5.02 -8.09
N LYS A 120 -18.19 6.12 -8.20
CA LYS A 120 -19.50 6.17 -8.89
C LYS A 120 -19.40 5.74 -10.35
N ASN A 121 -18.25 5.95 -10.97
CA ASN A 121 -17.96 5.56 -12.36
C ASN A 121 -17.32 4.16 -12.48
N GLY A 122 -17.36 3.35 -11.41
CA GLY A 122 -16.96 1.94 -11.44
C GLY A 122 -15.50 1.66 -11.13
N PHE A 123 -14.74 2.64 -10.66
CA PHE A 123 -13.37 2.43 -10.19
C PHE A 123 -13.34 2.01 -8.73
N VAL A 124 -12.37 1.22 -8.35
CA VAL A 124 -11.94 1.11 -6.94
C VAL A 124 -10.99 2.26 -6.67
N THR A 125 -11.24 3.08 -5.65
CA THR A 125 -10.40 4.25 -5.40
C THR A 125 -9.97 4.33 -3.94
N LEU A 126 -8.75 4.78 -3.73
CA LEU A 126 -8.16 4.97 -2.42
C LEU A 126 -7.72 6.43 -2.27
N ALA A 127 -8.38 7.17 -1.37
CA ALA A 127 -7.89 8.47 -0.91
C ALA A 127 -7.13 8.25 0.39
N PHE A 128 -5.91 8.78 0.51
CA PHE A 128 -5.08 8.56 1.69
C PHE A 128 -4.38 9.84 2.16
N ASP A 129 -4.08 9.88 3.46
CA ASP A 129 -3.23 10.89 4.06
C ASP A 129 -1.77 10.50 3.84
N GLN A 130 -0.95 11.41 3.36
CA GLN A 130 0.49 11.18 3.29
C GLN A 130 1.07 11.03 4.71
N SER A 131 2.15 10.28 4.86
CA SER A 131 2.88 10.15 6.12
C SER A 131 3.10 11.52 6.76
N MET A 132 3.01 11.61 8.08
CA MET A 132 3.11 12.85 8.88
C MET A 132 1.94 13.84 8.70
N THR A 133 0.88 13.46 7.98
CA THR A 133 -0.32 14.29 7.75
C THR A 133 -1.59 13.54 8.18
N GLY A 134 -2.64 14.26 8.55
CA GLY A 134 -3.94 13.68 8.89
C GLY A 134 -3.86 12.60 9.97
N GLU A 135 -4.44 11.43 9.67
CA GLU A 135 -4.42 10.26 10.56
C GLU A 135 -3.23 9.32 10.32
N SER A 136 -2.40 9.58 9.30
CA SER A 136 -1.18 8.80 9.06
C SER A 136 -0.13 9.08 10.11
N SER A 137 0.70 8.07 10.40
CA SER A 137 1.72 8.16 11.43
C SER A 137 2.89 9.09 11.06
N GLY A 138 3.71 9.39 12.04
CA GLY A 138 4.92 10.20 11.91
C GLY A 138 5.02 11.23 13.03
N SER A 139 6.14 11.20 13.76
CA SER A 139 6.38 12.08 14.93
C SER A 139 6.51 13.55 14.57
N ARG A 140 7.08 13.85 13.39
CA ARG A 140 7.18 15.21 12.85
C ARG A 140 5.97 15.46 11.97
N ARG A 141 5.00 16.23 12.49
CA ARG A 141 3.77 16.52 11.75
C ARG A 141 3.98 17.63 10.70
N ASN A 142 3.18 17.53 9.62
CA ASN A 142 3.12 18.53 8.54
C ASN A 142 4.49 18.82 7.91
N MET A 143 5.31 17.77 7.75
CA MET A 143 6.57 17.83 7.02
C MET A 143 6.38 17.31 5.60
N ALA A 144 6.95 18.02 4.62
CA ALA A 144 7.05 17.53 3.25
C ALA A 144 8.35 16.71 3.09
N SER A 145 8.22 15.48 2.61
CA SER A 145 9.35 14.64 2.22
C SER A 145 9.00 13.91 0.93
N PRO A 146 9.55 14.35 -0.23
CA PRO A 146 9.25 13.71 -1.52
C PRO A 146 9.53 12.21 -1.53
N ASP A 147 10.61 11.77 -0.88
CA ASP A 147 11.00 10.35 -0.83
C ASP A 147 9.95 9.53 -0.05
N ILE A 148 9.53 10.01 1.13
CA ILE A 148 8.52 9.34 1.94
C ILE A 148 7.17 9.34 1.22
N PHE A 149 6.79 10.46 0.62
CA PHE A 149 5.52 10.59 -0.11
C PHE A 149 5.47 9.69 -1.34
N THR A 150 6.59 9.55 -2.07
CA THR A 150 6.68 8.60 -3.19
C THR A 150 6.48 7.18 -2.69
N GLU A 151 7.02 6.86 -1.53
CA GLU A 151 6.86 5.54 -0.93
C GLU A 151 5.44 5.28 -0.44
N ASP A 152 4.76 6.30 0.10
CA ASP A 152 3.34 6.21 0.45
C ASP A 152 2.49 5.83 -0.77
N TYR A 153 2.80 6.41 -1.96
CA TYR A 153 2.14 6.04 -3.21
C TYR A 153 2.43 4.58 -3.63
N HIS A 154 3.68 4.11 -3.49
CA HIS A 154 4.02 2.71 -3.77
C HIS A 154 3.22 1.77 -2.86
N ALA A 155 3.21 2.04 -1.55
CA ALA A 155 2.46 1.25 -0.58
C ALA A 155 0.95 1.28 -0.86
N ALA A 156 0.40 2.44 -1.26
CA ALA A 156 -1.00 2.57 -1.63
C ALA A 156 -1.36 1.75 -2.89
N VAL A 157 -0.50 1.74 -3.91
CA VAL A 157 -0.68 0.93 -5.12
C VAL A 157 -0.60 -0.56 -4.78
N ASP A 158 0.38 -0.96 -3.98
CA ASP A 158 0.54 -2.35 -3.54
C ASP A 158 -0.69 -2.80 -2.74
N PHE A 159 -1.18 -1.96 -1.83
CA PHE A 159 -2.40 -2.22 -1.05
C PHE A 159 -3.61 -2.49 -1.97
N VAL A 160 -3.92 -1.58 -2.91
CA VAL A 160 -5.10 -1.75 -3.77
C VAL A 160 -4.94 -2.88 -4.79
N SER A 161 -3.71 -3.23 -5.17
CA SER A 161 -3.41 -4.33 -6.08
C SER A 161 -3.62 -5.70 -5.44
N ASN A 162 -3.57 -5.77 -4.10
CA ASN A 162 -3.75 -6.98 -3.31
C ASN A 162 -5.12 -7.06 -2.61
N LEU A 163 -6.08 -6.22 -3.00
CA LEU A 163 -7.48 -6.35 -2.57
C LEU A 163 -8.11 -7.57 -3.26
N ASN A 164 -8.14 -8.69 -2.56
CA ASN A 164 -8.83 -9.93 -2.98
C ASN A 164 -10.01 -10.18 -2.06
#